data_d1822138e1f252ccff1d3932fefd36a8
#
_entry.id   d1822138e1f252ccff1d3932fefd36a8
#
_cell.length_a   1.000
_cell.length_b   1.000
_cell.length_c   1.000
_cell.angle_alpha   90.00
_cell.angle_beta   90.00
_cell.angle_gamma   90.00
#
_symmetry.space_group_name_H-M   'P 1'
#
loop_
_entity.id
_entity.type
_entity.pdbx_description
1 polymer ?
#
loop_
_entity_poly.entity_id
_entity_poly.type
_entity_poly.pdbx_seq_one_letter_code
_entity_poly.pdbx_strand_id
1 'polypeptide(L)'
;MPKYLFWLLWRAWFYILVTTLIVLLLPLLFLLTAHRQWYRALYWVMRHLWATPILYGMGFLPKIRREYKVANDHNSYMLVANHCSMMDIMLMFYCSENPFVFVGKKELAALPLFGYFYRRVAILVDRKSPQSRKQVYSQAKERIADKLSICIFPEGGVPDDESIVLDSFKDGAFRIAIECQIPIVPMVFYDAKKRFPFRCFAGSMGVMRVDV
;
A
#
# COMPACT_ATOMS: atom_id res chain seq x y z
N MET A 1 30.07 15.62 -3.70
CA MET A 1 29.42 16.21 -2.49
C MET A 1 28.00 16.73 -2.74
N PRO A 2 27.67 17.61 -3.72
CA PRO A 2 26.32 18.17 -3.86
C PRO A 2 25.23 17.14 -4.15
N LYS A 3 25.55 16.05 -4.86
CA LYS A 3 24.62 14.98 -5.21
C LYS A 3 24.12 14.18 -3.99
N TYR A 4 25.00 13.90 -3.03
CA TYR A 4 24.64 13.18 -1.80
C TYR A 4 23.74 14.04 -0.90
N LEU A 5 24.04 15.35 -0.83
CA LEU A 5 23.21 16.30 -0.09
C LEU A 5 21.81 16.40 -0.68
N PHE A 6 21.68 16.43 -2.02
CA PHE A 6 20.38 16.42 -2.69
C PHE A 6 19.55 15.20 -2.28
N TRP A 7 20.09 13.98 -2.35
CA TRP A 7 19.33 12.79 -1.99
C TRP A 7 18.94 12.74 -0.50
N LEU A 8 19.84 13.24 0.38
CA LEU A 8 19.53 13.34 1.80
C LEU A 8 18.36 14.29 2.05
N LEU A 9 18.40 15.48 1.47
CA LEU A 9 17.33 16.47 1.58
C LEU A 9 16.02 15.99 0.95
N TRP A 10 16.10 15.32 -0.19
CA TRP A 10 14.93 14.77 -0.86
C TRP A 10 14.27 13.63 -0.07
N ARG A 11 15.05 12.79 0.60
CA ARG A 11 14.53 11.79 1.53
C ARG A 11 13.98 12.40 2.81
N ALA A 12 14.66 13.40 3.36
CA ALA A 12 14.13 14.16 4.50
C ALA A 12 12.78 14.80 4.14
N TRP A 13 12.68 15.37 2.93
CA TRP A 13 11.45 15.93 2.41
C TRP A 13 10.33 14.90 2.34
N PHE A 14 10.61 13.68 1.92
CA PHE A 14 9.63 12.59 1.95
C PHE A 14 9.04 12.37 3.34
N TYR A 15 9.90 12.23 4.36
CA TYR A 15 9.44 12.02 5.73
C TYR A 15 8.70 13.23 6.29
N ILE A 16 9.16 14.44 5.99
CA ILE A 16 8.47 15.68 6.35
C ILE A 16 7.08 15.71 5.74
N LEU A 17 6.96 15.45 4.45
CA LEU A 17 5.70 15.47 3.71
C LEU A 17 4.71 14.43 4.24
N VAL A 18 5.16 13.17 4.39
CA VAL A 18 4.35 12.08 4.95
C VAL A 18 3.85 12.43 6.34
N THR A 19 4.75 12.89 7.22
CA THR A 19 4.42 13.20 8.62
C THR A 19 3.50 14.41 8.71
N THR A 20 3.79 15.49 8.00
CA THR A 20 2.97 16.72 8.01
C THR A 20 1.54 16.42 7.56
N LEU A 21 1.37 15.69 6.45
CA LEU A 21 0.04 15.33 5.97
C LEU A 21 -0.70 14.44 6.97
N ILE A 22 -0.04 13.46 7.58
CA ILE A 22 -0.68 12.63 8.63
C ILE A 22 -1.07 13.49 9.83
N VAL A 23 -0.20 14.38 10.32
CA VAL A 23 -0.50 15.25 11.47
C VAL A 23 -1.68 16.17 11.18
N LEU A 24 -1.72 16.80 10.01
CA LEU A 24 -2.84 17.65 9.59
C LEU A 24 -4.17 16.88 9.50
N LEU A 25 -4.11 15.62 9.07
CA LEU A 25 -5.27 14.76 8.92
C LEU A 25 -5.66 14.04 10.22
N LEU A 26 -4.86 14.11 11.30
CA LEU A 26 -5.10 13.36 12.54
C LEU A 26 -6.53 13.48 13.10
N PRO A 27 -7.13 14.67 13.24
CA PRO A 27 -8.49 14.78 13.78
C PRO A 27 -9.50 14.00 12.92
N LEU A 28 -9.37 14.12 11.60
CA LEU A 28 -10.22 13.43 10.64
C LEU A 28 -9.99 11.91 10.66
N LEU A 29 -8.74 11.47 10.76
CA LEU A 29 -8.39 10.05 10.86
C LEU A 29 -8.94 9.43 12.15
N PHE A 30 -8.86 10.12 13.29
CA PHE A 30 -9.48 9.65 14.53
C PHE A 30 -10.98 9.48 14.37
N LEU A 31 -11.67 10.47 13.80
CA LEU A 31 -13.10 10.40 13.53
C LEU A 31 -13.43 9.21 12.61
N LEU A 32 -12.81 9.14 11.45
CA LEU A 32 -13.13 8.15 10.42
C LEU A 32 -12.73 6.71 10.78
N THR A 33 -11.80 6.52 11.72
CA THR A 33 -11.45 5.19 12.23
C THR A 33 -12.30 4.74 13.42
N ALA A 34 -13.19 5.59 13.94
CA ALA A 34 -14.07 5.23 15.05
C ALA A 34 -15.12 4.17 14.65
N HIS A 35 -15.63 4.21 13.42
CA HIS A 35 -16.65 3.28 12.93
C HIS A 35 -16.27 2.64 11.59
N ARG A 36 -16.49 1.32 11.45
CA ARG A 36 -16.18 0.56 10.23
C ARG A 36 -16.93 1.09 8.99
N GLN A 37 -18.15 1.56 9.17
CA GLN A 37 -18.98 2.11 8.09
C GLN A 37 -18.37 3.35 7.40
N TRP A 38 -17.47 4.06 8.08
CA TRP A 38 -16.79 5.24 7.53
C TRP A 38 -15.49 4.88 6.77
N TYR A 39 -15.20 3.60 6.61
CA TYR A 39 -13.96 3.16 5.94
C TYR A 39 -13.83 3.68 4.51
N ARG A 40 -14.94 3.80 3.77
CA ARG A 40 -14.91 4.36 2.39
C ARG A 40 -14.49 5.83 2.39
N ALA A 41 -14.99 6.63 3.35
CA ALA A 41 -14.57 8.01 3.52
C ALA A 41 -13.09 8.11 3.96
N LEU A 42 -12.67 7.25 4.89
CA LEU A 42 -11.26 7.13 5.27
C LEU A 42 -10.37 6.80 4.07
N TYR A 43 -10.78 5.83 3.25
CA TYR A 43 -10.06 5.45 2.04
C TYR A 43 -9.94 6.62 1.07
N TRP A 44 -11.02 7.37 0.85
CA TRP A 44 -11.02 8.57 0.01
C TRP A 44 -10.00 9.61 0.52
N VAL A 45 -9.99 9.87 1.81
CA VAL A 45 -9.02 10.79 2.45
C VAL A 45 -7.59 10.30 2.23
N MET A 46 -7.31 9.02 2.50
CA MET A 46 -5.97 8.45 2.30
C MET A 46 -5.52 8.50 0.84
N ARG A 47 -6.43 8.26 -0.10
CA ARG A 47 -6.14 8.32 -1.53
C ARG A 47 -5.84 9.75 -1.99
N HIS A 48 -6.75 10.69 -1.68
CA HIS A 48 -6.75 12.03 -2.28
C HIS A 48 -5.97 13.07 -1.46
N LEU A 49 -5.98 12.97 -0.14
CA LEU A 49 -5.37 13.96 0.74
C LEU A 49 -4.04 13.52 1.34
N TRP A 50 -3.66 12.25 1.19
CA TRP A 50 -2.38 11.73 1.68
C TRP A 50 -1.52 11.15 0.55
N ALA A 51 -1.92 10.05 -0.09
CA ALA A 51 -1.10 9.34 -1.05
C ALA A 51 -0.82 10.15 -2.32
N THR A 52 -1.87 10.77 -2.90
CA THR A 52 -1.73 11.58 -4.12
C THR A 52 -0.84 12.81 -3.92
N PRO A 53 -1.02 13.63 -2.86
CA PRO A 53 -0.10 14.75 -2.60
C PRO A 53 1.34 14.30 -2.34
N ILE A 54 1.58 13.15 -1.71
CA ILE A 54 2.94 12.63 -1.53
C ILE A 54 3.57 12.30 -2.88
N LEU A 55 2.87 11.59 -3.77
CA LEU A 55 3.42 11.25 -5.09
C LEU A 55 3.83 12.49 -5.85
N TYR A 56 2.95 13.47 -5.98
CA TYR A 56 3.24 14.70 -6.71
C TYR A 56 4.24 15.59 -5.97
N GLY A 57 4.15 15.69 -4.64
CA GLY A 57 5.08 16.47 -3.81
C GLY A 57 6.51 15.92 -3.81
N MET A 58 6.68 14.63 -4.13
CA MET A 58 7.98 14.00 -4.36
C MET A 58 8.48 14.14 -5.81
N GLY A 59 7.70 14.77 -6.70
CA GLY A 59 8.02 14.92 -8.11
C GLY A 59 7.78 13.66 -8.94
N PHE A 60 6.88 12.77 -8.48
CA PHE A 60 6.48 11.60 -9.25
C PHE A 60 5.22 11.88 -10.07
N LEU A 61 5.18 11.34 -11.29
CA LEU A 61 4.08 11.47 -12.23
C LEU A 61 3.56 10.05 -12.57
N PRO A 62 2.57 9.55 -11.84
CA PRO A 62 2.03 8.22 -12.12
C PRO A 62 1.36 8.20 -13.50
N LYS A 63 1.74 7.22 -14.34
CA LYS A 63 1.09 6.91 -15.62
C LYS A 63 0.52 5.50 -15.53
N ILE A 64 -0.81 5.42 -15.47
CA ILE A 64 -1.52 4.15 -15.37
C ILE A 64 -1.97 3.72 -16.75
N ARG A 65 -1.61 2.49 -17.16
CA ARG A 65 -2.22 1.79 -18.27
C ARG A 65 -3.19 0.74 -17.68
N ARG A 66 -4.43 0.79 -18.07
CA ARG A 66 -5.45 -0.19 -17.65
C ARG A 66 -5.80 -1.06 -18.84
N GLU A 67 -5.60 -2.36 -18.72
CA GLU A 67 -6.04 -3.32 -19.73
C GLU A 67 -7.54 -3.58 -19.63
N TYR A 68 -8.07 -3.55 -18.41
CA TYR A 68 -9.49 -3.71 -18.12
C TYR A 68 -9.94 -2.62 -17.15
N LYS A 69 -11.17 -2.15 -17.31
CA LYS A 69 -11.81 -1.36 -16.25
C LYS A 69 -12.10 -2.31 -15.08
N VAL A 70 -11.32 -2.20 -14.02
CA VAL A 70 -11.77 -2.68 -12.71
C VAL A 70 -12.95 -1.80 -12.35
N ALA A 71 -14.16 -2.35 -12.46
CA ALA A 71 -15.37 -1.58 -12.25
C ALA A 71 -15.39 -1.05 -10.81
N ASN A 72 -15.78 0.20 -10.64
CA ASN A 72 -16.14 0.72 -9.31
C ASN A 72 -17.56 0.23 -8.98
N ASP A 73 -17.73 -1.09 -8.95
CA ASP A 73 -19.01 -1.79 -8.87
C ASP A 73 -19.33 -2.29 -7.47
N HIS A 74 -18.57 -1.83 -6.47
CA HIS A 74 -18.65 -2.27 -5.08
C HIS A 74 -18.37 -3.78 -4.87
N ASN A 75 -17.79 -4.45 -5.85
CA ASN A 75 -17.28 -5.80 -5.67
C ASN A 75 -15.90 -5.76 -5.00
N SER A 76 -15.54 -6.84 -4.34
CA SER A 76 -14.24 -7.00 -3.73
C SER A 76 -13.29 -7.69 -4.69
N TYR A 77 -12.02 -7.29 -4.66
CA TYR A 77 -10.95 -7.82 -5.49
C TYR A 77 -9.75 -8.19 -4.61
N MET A 78 -8.97 -9.15 -5.05
CA MET A 78 -7.63 -9.39 -4.54
C MET A 78 -6.64 -8.55 -5.38
N LEU A 79 -6.15 -7.46 -4.80
CA LEU A 79 -5.16 -6.61 -5.44
C LEU A 79 -3.76 -7.14 -5.11
N VAL A 80 -2.98 -7.46 -6.12
CA VAL A 80 -1.61 -7.95 -5.97
C VAL A 80 -0.65 -7.07 -6.75
N ALA A 81 0.47 -6.70 -6.15
CA ALA A 81 1.49 -5.89 -6.80
C ALA A 81 2.90 -6.33 -6.37
N ASN A 82 3.90 -6.03 -7.18
CA ASN A 82 5.30 -6.15 -6.77
C ASN A 82 5.65 -5.11 -5.70
N HIS A 83 6.59 -5.45 -4.80
CA HIS A 83 6.96 -4.61 -3.65
C HIS A 83 8.45 -4.32 -3.62
N CYS A 84 8.82 -3.11 -4.02
CA CYS A 84 10.22 -2.72 -4.21
C CYS A 84 10.55 -1.29 -3.75
N SER A 85 9.55 -0.56 -3.23
CA SER A 85 9.70 0.84 -2.83
C SER A 85 8.70 1.22 -1.72
N MET A 86 9.02 2.23 -0.93
CA MET A 86 8.05 2.85 -0.02
C MET A 86 6.90 3.53 -0.77
N MET A 87 7.12 3.92 -2.03
CA MET A 87 6.09 4.52 -2.88
C MET A 87 5.01 3.54 -3.32
N ASP A 88 5.23 2.23 -3.20
CA ASP A 88 4.26 1.22 -3.61
C ASP A 88 2.93 1.36 -2.86
N ILE A 89 2.99 1.77 -1.58
CA ILE A 89 1.79 2.03 -0.78
C ILE A 89 0.97 3.18 -1.37
N MET A 90 1.65 4.28 -1.74
CA MET A 90 1.00 5.45 -2.35
C MET A 90 0.46 5.13 -3.74
N LEU A 91 1.21 4.34 -4.53
CA LEU A 91 0.76 3.88 -5.84
C LEU A 91 -0.47 2.98 -5.75
N MET A 92 -0.53 2.08 -4.77
CA MET A 92 -1.72 1.26 -4.53
C MET A 92 -2.96 2.12 -4.30
N PHE A 93 -2.89 3.13 -3.40
CA PHE A 93 -3.98 4.07 -3.18
C PHE A 93 -4.34 4.85 -4.45
N TYR A 94 -3.34 5.32 -5.17
CA TYR A 94 -3.56 6.11 -6.38
C TYR A 94 -4.22 5.30 -7.51
N CYS A 95 -3.79 4.04 -7.70
CA CYS A 95 -4.24 3.19 -8.80
C CYS A 95 -5.61 2.54 -8.55
N SER A 96 -5.96 2.23 -7.30
CA SER A 96 -7.22 1.58 -6.99
C SER A 96 -8.33 2.60 -6.75
N GLU A 97 -9.46 2.42 -7.44
CA GLU A 97 -10.69 3.18 -7.18
C GLU A 97 -11.54 2.50 -6.11
N ASN A 98 -11.50 1.18 -6.03
CA ASN A 98 -12.18 0.41 -5.01
C ASN A 98 -11.43 0.48 -3.68
N PRO A 99 -12.12 0.74 -2.57
CA PRO A 99 -11.53 0.69 -1.25
C PRO A 99 -10.96 -0.68 -0.94
N PHE A 100 -9.77 -0.71 -0.38
CA PHE A 100 -9.11 -1.94 0.01
C PHE A 100 -8.45 -1.84 1.39
N VAL A 101 -8.14 -2.98 1.98
CA VAL A 101 -7.32 -3.12 3.18
C VAL A 101 -6.02 -3.83 2.86
N PHE A 102 -4.91 -3.36 3.42
CA PHE A 102 -3.63 -4.06 3.32
C PHE A 102 -3.58 -5.26 4.27
N VAL A 103 -2.96 -6.35 3.83
CA VAL A 103 -2.42 -7.36 4.73
C VAL A 103 -0.98 -7.00 5.06
N GLY A 104 -0.73 -6.66 6.30
CA GLY A 104 0.53 -6.09 6.69
C GLY A 104 1.16 -6.70 7.93
N LYS A 105 2.42 -6.40 8.15
CA LYS A 105 3.27 -6.98 9.19
C LYS A 105 2.81 -6.55 10.58
N LYS A 106 2.57 -7.52 11.48
CA LYS A 106 2.06 -7.29 12.85
C LYS A 106 2.94 -6.35 13.67
N GLU A 107 4.25 -6.42 13.49
CA GLU A 107 5.22 -5.62 14.23
C GLU A 107 5.05 -4.11 14.04
N LEU A 108 4.52 -3.70 12.88
CA LEU A 108 4.23 -2.28 12.61
C LEU A 108 3.12 -1.71 13.52
N ALA A 109 2.29 -2.58 14.08
CA ALA A 109 1.26 -2.17 15.02
C ALA A 109 1.81 -1.74 16.40
N ALA A 110 3.09 -1.98 16.67
CA ALA A 110 3.77 -1.50 17.88
C ALA A 110 4.26 -0.05 17.79
N LEU A 111 4.29 0.53 16.58
CA LEU A 111 4.76 1.91 16.40
C LEU A 111 3.77 2.90 17.04
N PRO A 112 4.27 3.89 17.83
CA PRO A 112 3.42 4.90 18.44
C PRO A 112 2.60 5.64 17.38
N LEU A 113 1.36 6.01 17.72
CA LEU A 113 0.39 6.68 16.86
C LEU A 113 0.03 5.88 15.59
N PHE A 114 1.01 5.51 14.76
CA PHE A 114 0.80 4.71 13.56
C PHE A 114 0.09 3.39 13.86
N GLY A 115 0.54 2.66 14.89
CA GLY A 115 -0.06 1.39 15.31
C GLY A 115 -1.53 1.51 15.73
N TYR A 116 -1.94 2.67 16.26
CA TYR A 116 -3.35 2.92 16.59
C TYR A 116 -4.24 2.84 15.33
N PHE A 117 -3.86 3.53 14.24
CA PHE A 117 -4.59 3.51 12.98
C PHE A 117 -4.41 2.18 12.26
N TYR A 118 -3.18 1.68 12.22
CA TYR A 118 -2.82 0.47 11.50
C TYR A 118 -3.61 -0.77 11.96
N ARG A 119 -3.81 -0.94 13.26
CA ARG A 119 -4.67 -2.01 13.81
C ARG A 119 -6.13 -1.91 13.38
N ARG A 120 -6.62 -0.73 13.00
CA ARG A 120 -8.01 -0.50 12.59
C ARG A 120 -8.22 -0.67 11.09
N VAL A 121 -7.20 -0.36 10.32
CA VAL A 121 -7.33 -0.26 8.86
C VAL A 121 -6.65 -1.41 8.10
N ALA A 122 -5.78 -2.19 8.74
CA ALA A 122 -5.06 -3.29 8.12
C ALA A 122 -5.42 -4.64 8.74
N ILE A 123 -5.23 -5.71 7.99
CA ILE A 123 -5.22 -7.09 8.47
C ILE A 123 -3.79 -7.40 8.88
N LEU A 124 -3.59 -7.68 10.17
CA LEU A 124 -2.26 -7.91 10.71
C LEU A 124 -1.85 -9.38 10.59
N VAL A 125 -0.64 -9.64 10.12
CA VAL A 125 -0.09 -10.98 10.00
C VAL A 125 1.25 -11.11 10.70
N ASP A 126 1.36 -12.09 11.58
CA ASP A 126 2.64 -12.64 12.02
C ASP A 126 3.02 -13.75 11.04
N ARG A 127 3.99 -13.46 10.18
CA ARG A 127 4.39 -14.37 9.08
C ARG A 127 5.05 -15.66 9.58
N LYS A 128 5.56 -15.65 10.83
CA LYS A 128 6.18 -16.83 11.48
C LYS A 128 5.15 -17.77 12.10
N SER A 129 3.93 -17.29 12.38
CA SER A 129 2.87 -18.04 13.04
C SER A 129 1.88 -18.65 12.02
N PRO A 130 1.77 -19.98 11.91
CA PRO A 130 0.74 -20.64 11.09
C PRO A 130 -0.68 -20.25 11.52
N GLN A 131 -0.91 -20.09 12.83
CA GLN A 131 -2.19 -19.69 13.37
C GLN A 131 -2.56 -18.25 12.95
N SER A 132 -1.59 -17.32 13.00
CA SER A 132 -1.81 -15.95 12.53
C SER A 132 -2.16 -15.93 11.04
N ARG A 133 -1.48 -16.75 10.24
CA ARG A 133 -1.82 -16.89 8.81
C ARG A 133 -3.26 -17.38 8.60
N LYS A 134 -3.76 -18.32 9.42
CA LYS A 134 -5.18 -18.74 9.37
C LYS A 134 -6.14 -17.61 9.74
N GLN A 135 -5.80 -16.80 10.74
CA GLN A 135 -6.62 -15.65 11.14
C GLN A 135 -6.75 -14.59 10.03
N VAL A 136 -5.75 -14.45 9.16
CA VAL A 136 -5.83 -13.56 7.99
C VAL A 136 -7.01 -13.94 7.09
N TYR A 137 -7.27 -15.23 6.90
CA TYR A 137 -8.40 -15.69 6.07
C TYR A 137 -9.75 -15.25 6.64
N SER A 138 -9.98 -15.44 7.95
CA SER A 138 -11.25 -15.02 8.57
C SER A 138 -11.42 -13.50 8.53
N GLN A 139 -10.35 -12.75 8.81
CA GLN A 139 -10.39 -11.28 8.72
C GLN A 139 -10.60 -10.80 7.28
N ALA A 140 -9.99 -11.46 6.30
CA ALA A 140 -10.21 -11.13 4.89
C ALA A 140 -11.68 -11.35 4.49
N LYS A 141 -12.29 -12.48 4.89
CA LYS A 141 -13.73 -12.73 4.66
C LYS A 141 -14.62 -11.63 5.25
N GLU A 142 -14.34 -11.18 6.47
CA GLU A 142 -15.08 -10.07 7.09
C GLU A 142 -14.96 -8.78 6.27
N ARG A 143 -13.75 -8.44 5.80
CA ARG A 143 -13.53 -7.23 4.98
C ARG A 143 -14.21 -7.32 3.62
N ILE A 144 -14.18 -8.51 3.02
CA ILE A 144 -14.89 -8.78 1.76
C ILE A 144 -16.42 -8.66 1.93
N ALA A 145 -16.96 -9.13 3.06
CA ALA A 145 -18.38 -8.93 3.39
C ALA A 145 -18.74 -7.43 3.53
N ASP A 146 -17.80 -6.60 3.98
CA ASP A 146 -17.94 -5.12 4.01
C ASP A 146 -17.76 -4.48 2.61
N LYS A 147 -17.64 -5.26 1.54
CA LYS A 147 -17.38 -4.79 0.17
C LYS A 147 -16.04 -4.07 0.02
N LEU A 148 -15.03 -4.52 0.75
CA LEU A 148 -13.65 -4.02 0.65
C LEU A 148 -12.79 -5.02 -0.10
N SER A 149 -11.91 -4.54 -0.95
CA SER A 149 -10.87 -5.34 -1.59
C SER A 149 -9.74 -5.65 -0.61
N ILE A 150 -8.96 -6.68 -0.90
CA ILE A 150 -7.78 -7.05 -0.11
C ILE A 150 -6.53 -6.75 -0.94
N CYS A 151 -5.56 -6.08 -0.34
CA CYS A 151 -4.28 -5.79 -0.99
C CYS A 151 -3.15 -6.56 -0.33
N ILE A 152 -2.43 -7.35 -1.12
CA ILE A 152 -1.28 -8.13 -0.68
C ILE A 152 -0.13 -7.96 -1.67
N PHE A 153 1.06 -7.69 -1.14
CA PHE A 153 2.30 -7.84 -1.90
C PHE A 153 2.76 -9.31 -1.76
N PRO A 154 2.63 -10.13 -2.82
CA PRO A 154 2.78 -11.58 -2.69
C PRO A 154 4.23 -12.01 -2.41
N GLU A 155 5.21 -11.17 -2.69
CA GLU A 155 6.62 -11.37 -2.31
C GLU A 155 6.79 -11.48 -0.78
N GLY A 156 5.88 -10.88 -0.04
CA GLY A 156 5.88 -10.93 1.42
C GLY A 156 6.88 -9.98 2.09
N GLY A 157 7.49 -9.08 1.36
CA GLY A 157 8.42 -8.04 1.81
C GLY A 157 9.23 -7.52 0.65
N VAL A 158 10.04 -6.51 0.91
CA VAL A 158 11.03 -6.04 -0.05
C VAL A 158 12.26 -6.93 0.08
N PRO A 159 12.83 -7.45 -1.02
CA PRO A 159 14.07 -8.23 -0.97
C PRO A 159 15.22 -7.43 -0.37
N ASP A 160 16.01 -8.06 0.49
CA ASP A 160 17.24 -7.46 1.03
C ASP A 160 18.31 -7.27 -0.07
N ASP A 161 18.33 -8.18 -1.06
CA ASP A 161 19.19 -8.06 -2.23
C ASP A 161 18.56 -7.12 -3.26
N GLU A 162 19.19 -5.97 -3.44
CA GLU A 162 18.73 -4.96 -4.38
C GLU A 162 18.79 -5.37 -5.87
N SER A 163 19.51 -6.43 -6.22
CA SER A 163 19.55 -6.95 -7.60
C SER A 163 18.25 -7.66 -7.99
N ILE A 164 17.50 -8.18 -7.01
CA ILE A 164 16.24 -8.87 -7.22
C ILE A 164 15.17 -7.85 -7.61
N VAL A 165 14.69 -7.94 -8.85
CA VAL A 165 13.64 -7.06 -9.38
C VAL A 165 12.26 -7.52 -8.93
N LEU A 166 12.04 -8.84 -8.87
CA LEU A 166 10.82 -9.50 -8.47
C LEU A 166 11.17 -10.77 -7.70
N ASP A 167 10.74 -10.88 -6.46
CA ASP A 167 10.96 -12.08 -5.64
C ASP A 167 9.87 -13.12 -5.87
N SER A 168 10.09 -14.32 -5.36
CA SER A 168 9.14 -15.43 -5.45
C SER A 168 7.82 -15.10 -4.75
N PHE A 169 6.71 -15.40 -5.41
CA PHE A 169 5.39 -15.17 -4.87
C PHE A 169 4.98 -16.27 -3.88
N LYS A 170 4.49 -15.83 -2.73
CA LYS A 170 3.83 -16.69 -1.74
C LYS A 170 2.36 -16.89 -2.11
N ASP A 171 1.85 -18.06 -1.84
CA ASP A 171 0.51 -18.50 -2.24
C ASP A 171 -0.66 -17.86 -1.46
N GLY A 172 -0.37 -17.12 -0.35
CA GLY A 172 -1.39 -16.60 0.55
C GLY A 172 -2.46 -15.73 -0.11
N ALA A 173 -2.06 -14.82 -1.01
CA ALA A 173 -3.00 -13.97 -1.75
C ALA A 173 -3.92 -14.79 -2.66
N PHE A 174 -3.33 -15.72 -3.39
CA PHE A 174 -4.04 -16.56 -4.35
C PHE A 174 -5.01 -17.51 -3.66
N ARG A 175 -4.63 -18.10 -2.52
CA ARG A 175 -5.52 -18.95 -1.71
C ARG A 175 -6.72 -18.16 -1.19
N ILE A 176 -6.53 -16.95 -0.66
CA ILE A 176 -7.64 -16.11 -0.20
C ILE A 176 -8.58 -15.79 -1.37
N ALA A 177 -8.04 -15.45 -2.54
CA ALA A 177 -8.85 -15.16 -3.71
C ALA A 177 -9.71 -16.35 -4.14
N ILE A 178 -9.14 -17.57 -4.17
CA ILE A 178 -9.85 -18.82 -4.51
C ILE A 178 -10.92 -19.13 -3.46
N GLU A 179 -10.58 -19.11 -2.17
CA GLU A 179 -11.52 -19.44 -1.09
C GLU A 179 -12.68 -18.44 -0.96
N CYS A 180 -12.41 -17.16 -1.26
CA CYS A 180 -13.43 -16.11 -1.23
C CYS A 180 -14.12 -15.90 -2.58
N GLN A 181 -13.69 -16.60 -3.63
CA GLN A 181 -14.21 -16.48 -4.99
C GLN A 181 -14.21 -15.03 -5.50
N ILE A 182 -13.13 -14.27 -5.21
CA ILE A 182 -12.94 -12.91 -5.69
C ILE A 182 -11.90 -12.85 -6.81
N PRO A 183 -12.10 -11.98 -7.82
CA PRO A 183 -11.13 -11.81 -8.90
C PRO A 183 -9.79 -11.27 -8.39
N ILE A 184 -8.71 -11.66 -9.06
CA ILE A 184 -7.37 -11.12 -8.81
C ILE A 184 -7.11 -10.01 -9.82
N VAL A 185 -6.66 -8.86 -9.32
CA VAL A 185 -6.21 -7.72 -10.13
C VAL A 185 -4.71 -7.55 -9.92
N PRO A 186 -3.89 -7.99 -10.87
CA PRO A 186 -2.45 -7.76 -10.82
C PRO A 186 -2.13 -6.30 -11.16
N MET A 187 -1.18 -5.73 -10.43
CA MET A 187 -0.63 -4.40 -10.69
C MET A 187 0.89 -4.50 -10.79
N VAL A 188 1.47 -3.86 -11.79
CA VAL A 188 2.93 -3.89 -12.02
C VAL A 188 3.50 -2.48 -11.91
N PHE A 189 4.36 -2.26 -10.92
CA PHE A 189 5.07 -1.00 -10.69
C PHE A 189 6.46 -1.06 -11.33
N TYR A 190 6.60 -0.52 -12.55
CA TYR A 190 7.83 -0.63 -13.34
C TYR A 190 8.98 0.24 -12.81
N ASP A 191 8.65 1.43 -12.34
CA ASP A 191 9.67 2.44 -12.05
C ASP A 191 9.89 2.70 -10.55
N ALA A 192 9.07 2.12 -9.66
CA ALA A 192 9.08 2.41 -8.23
C ALA A 192 10.46 2.18 -7.60
N LYS A 193 11.09 1.04 -7.88
CA LYS A 193 12.45 0.70 -7.42
C LYS A 193 13.50 1.68 -7.94
N LYS A 194 13.44 2.07 -9.22
CA LYS A 194 14.37 3.02 -9.82
C LYS A 194 14.18 4.43 -9.28
N ARG A 195 12.92 4.83 -9.05
CA ARG A 195 12.58 6.20 -8.65
C ARG A 195 12.81 6.45 -7.17
N PHE A 196 12.40 5.52 -6.32
CA PHE A 196 12.56 5.67 -4.86
C PHE A 196 12.95 4.33 -4.21
N PRO A 197 14.20 3.84 -4.44
CA PRO A 197 14.69 2.59 -3.82
C PRO A 197 14.83 2.77 -2.31
N PHE A 198 14.98 1.69 -1.57
CA PHE A 198 15.28 1.75 -0.13
C PHE A 198 16.67 2.31 0.16
N ARG A 199 17.60 2.20 -0.77
CA ARG A 199 18.95 2.75 -0.69
C ARG A 199 18.95 4.29 -0.60
N CYS A 200 19.65 4.85 0.41
CA CYS A 200 19.57 6.28 0.74
C CYS A 200 20.05 7.23 -0.36
N PHE A 201 21.12 6.88 -1.07
CA PHE A 201 21.78 7.77 -2.04
C PHE A 201 21.48 7.38 -3.49
N ALA A 202 20.20 7.07 -3.76
CA ALA A 202 19.74 6.71 -5.08
C ALA A 202 18.29 7.16 -5.29
N GLY A 203 17.86 7.18 -6.55
CA GLY A 203 16.53 7.56 -6.96
C GLY A 203 16.51 8.79 -7.83
N SER A 204 15.34 9.11 -8.35
CA SER A 204 15.12 10.31 -9.18
C SER A 204 13.63 10.60 -9.31
N MET A 205 13.27 11.85 -9.40
CA MET A 205 11.92 12.29 -9.79
C MET A 205 11.55 11.78 -11.19
N GLY A 206 10.27 11.83 -11.53
CA GLY A 206 9.77 11.59 -12.88
C GLY A 206 8.62 10.59 -12.98
N VAL A 207 8.41 10.06 -14.16
CA VAL A 207 7.27 9.17 -14.46
C VAL A 207 7.39 7.85 -13.72
N MET A 208 6.27 7.42 -13.15
CA MET A 208 6.07 6.09 -12.55
C MET A 208 5.00 5.35 -13.35
N ARG A 209 5.42 4.41 -14.18
CA ARG A 209 4.50 3.60 -15.01
C ARG A 209 3.92 2.48 -14.18
N VAL A 210 2.62 2.29 -14.35
CA VAL A 210 1.85 1.24 -13.69
C VAL A 210 0.93 0.59 -14.70
N ASP A 211 0.93 -0.74 -14.75
CA ASP A 211 -0.10 -1.52 -15.43
C ASP A 211 -1.07 -2.09 -14.40
N VAL A 212 -2.37 -2.06 -14.73
CA VAL A 212 -3.48 -2.57 -13.93
C VAL A 212 -4.41 -3.42 -14.80
#